data_171d4038360111d043872e20977b255d
#
_entry.id   171d4038360111d043872e20977b255d
#
_cell.length_a   1.000
_cell.length_b   1.000
_cell.length_c   1.000
_cell.angle_alpha   90.00
_cell.angle_beta   90.00
_cell.angle_gamma   90.00
#
_symmetry.space_group_name_H-M   'P 1'
#
loop_
_entity.id
_entity.type
_entity.pdbx_description
1 polymer ?
#
loop_
_entity_poly.entity_id
_entity_poly.type
_entity_poly.pdbx_seq_one_letter_code
_entity_poly.pdbx_strand_id
1 'polypeptide(L)'
;MSSDELNFKTDLIIPEKFYKECSCLEYNVNDLDKIIKLLDCLDPLNILKGLIGLKKLYLIESEKEEPNILYNDINKLFNLLEKYPVDYKYECIICLTSIEKINFKNDKQIKNEPTDKIIKILLYILDYSNQFKFDLVTKNLEYIKILVNNKDIISKFGFQNLYKKMMNLFENEYPDDIMIIELCLDIIYKLYENDEETSELKDFEQDLINFLNDLMDKFESNKNIIIAALKVIFSITNINVNVQSATIPKVMNKIIEIDLLKKIINKIDKLNPDEDKIEILISIKIIGNFAAMENSYYTDKVIELNILDKLKILIQDKYSFDIRKESAWIISNIAAGTTNQLNLLYDNNFPDIIFDNVLNGNEDSIKYNILWALYNFSNIKNMEKLNSLIERGFIDIIINRLKIDQGDILCCSLEALYNILKIGKNNDPTSYNIIESKVYELDILNELKNFSINYHVTGAAKNKIKDILNNYFGIGDIEQFLNSNNEVN
;
A
#
# COMPACT_ATOMS: atom_id res chain seq x y z
N MET A 1 -19.10 -37.16 -15.74
CA MET A 1 -19.64 -36.03 -16.50
C MET A 1 -18.67 -35.77 -17.63
N SER A 2 -19.15 -35.86 -18.85
CA SER A 2 -18.39 -35.94 -20.10
C SER A 2 -17.46 -34.75 -20.28
N SER A 3 -16.23 -35.11 -20.59
CA SER A 3 -15.19 -34.23 -21.12
C SER A 3 -15.66 -33.62 -22.44
N ASP A 4 -16.19 -32.40 -22.39
CA ASP A 4 -16.16 -31.55 -23.55
C ASP A 4 -14.70 -31.08 -23.68
N GLU A 5 -13.86 -31.92 -24.24
CA GLU A 5 -12.58 -31.55 -24.81
C GLU A 5 -12.89 -30.46 -25.84
N LEU A 6 -12.55 -29.22 -25.51
CA LEU A 6 -12.45 -28.15 -26.45
C LEU A 6 -11.43 -28.61 -27.52
N ASN A 7 -11.96 -29.10 -28.63
CA ASN A 7 -11.16 -29.61 -29.74
C ASN A 7 -10.46 -28.42 -30.42
N PHE A 8 -9.25 -28.06 -29.94
CA PHE A 8 -8.41 -26.99 -30.46
C PHE A 8 -7.63 -27.33 -31.73
N LYS A 9 -8.01 -28.40 -32.40
CA LYS A 9 -7.33 -28.87 -33.61
C LYS A 9 -8.16 -28.59 -34.88
N THR A 10 -8.06 -27.36 -35.37
CA THR A 10 -8.22 -27.07 -36.82
C THR A 10 -7.30 -25.90 -37.14
N ASP A 11 -6.13 -26.22 -37.66
CA ASP A 11 -5.17 -25.26 -38.17
C ASP A 11 -5.71 -24.54 -39.39
N LEU A 12 -6.17 -23.32 -39.27
CA LEU A 12 -6.30 -22.43 -40.39
C LEU A 12 -4.86 -22.06 -40.78
N ILE A 13 -4.32 -22.71 -41.83
CA ILE A 13 -3.01 -22.37 -42.35
C ILE A 13 -3.14 -21.00 -43.06
N ILE A 14 -2.95 -19.92 -42.30
CA ILE A 14 -2.90 -18.57 -42.89
C ILE A 14 -1.56 -18.44 -43.60
N PRO A 15 -1.55 -18.15 -44.90
CA PRO A 15 -0.30 -17.97 -45.63
C PRO A 15 0.51 -16.81 -45.04
N GLU A 16 1.78 -17.02 -44.73
CA GLU A 16 2.67 -15.99 -44.19
C GLU A 16 2.69 -14.71 -45.07
N LYS A 17 2.51 -14.90 -46.39
CA LYS A 17 2.37 -13.81 -47.34
C LYS A 17 1.17 -12.91 -47.04
N PHE A 18 0.02 -13.48 -46.67
CA PHE A 18 -1.17 -12.73 -46.34
C PHE A 18 -0.97 -11.92 -45.04
N TYR A 19 -0.31 -12.52 -44.04
CA TYR A 19 0.01 -11.83 -42.80
C TYR A 19 0.93 -10.61 -43.07
N LYS A 20 1.94 -10.75 -43.92
CA LYS A 20 2.82 -9.66 -44.35
C LYS A 20 2.06 -8.57 -45.10
N GLU A 21 1.16 -8.92 -46.02
CA GLU A 21 0.32 -7.97 -46.75
C GLU A 21 -0.59 -7.18 -45.81
N CYS A 22 -1.25 -7.81 -44.89
CA CYS A 22 -2.09 -7.14 -43.89
C CYS A 22 -1.26 -6.25 -42.94
N SER A 23 -0.07 -6.68 -42.56
CA SER A 23 0.81 -5.93 -41.67
C SER A 23 1.40 -4.67 -42.28
N CYS A 24 1.45 -4.55 -43.61
CA CYS A 24 1.87 -3.36 -44.34
C CYS A 24 0.78 -2.31 -44.56
N LEU A 25 -0.50 -2.62 -44.22
CA LEU A 25 -1.58 -1.66 -44.37
C LEU A 25 -1.51 -0.61 -43.25
N GLU A 26 -1.58 0.66 -43.62
CA GLU A 26 -1.72 1.77 -42.67
C GLU A 26 -3.19 1.98 -42.41
N TYR A 27 -3.52 2.05 -41.12
CA TYR A 27 -4.87 2.33 -40.65
C TYR A 27 -4.86 3.59 -39.78
N ASN A 28 -5.91 4.40 -39.91
CA ASN A 28 -6.13 5.57 -39.07
C ASN A 28 -7.50 5.47 -38.36
N VAL A 29 -7.76 6.36 -37.42
CA VAL A 29 -8.98 6.37 -36.60
C VAL A 29 -10.26 6.42 -37.48
N ASN A 30 -10.22 7.09 -38.64
CA ASN A 30 -11.36 7.18 -39.55
C ASN A 30 -11.69 5.85 -40.24
N ASP A 31 -10.79 4.88 -40.21
CA ASP A 31 -11.03 3.55 -40.76
C ASP A 31 -11.69 2.58 -39.79
N LEU A 32 -11.92 2.99 -38.53
CA LEU A 32 -12.43 2.13 -37.46
C LEU A 32 -13.74 1.41 -37.85
N ASP A 33 -14.71 2.11 -38.41
CA ASP A 33 -15.99 1.53 -38.85
C ASP A 33 -15.82 0.49 -39.95
N LYS A 34 -14.86 0.71 -40.87
CA LYS A 34 -14.56 -0.25 -41.93
C LYS A 34 -13.91 -1.49 -41.36
N ILE A 35 -12.99 -1.31 -40.42
CA ILE A 35 -12.29 -2.39 -39.73
C ILE A 35 -13.27 -3.25 -38.95
N ILE A 36 -14.18 -2.63 -38.18
CA ILE A 36 -15.21 -3.33 -37.42
C ILE A 36 -16.12 -4.17 -38.32
N LYS A 37 -16.52 -3.66 -39.50
CA LYS A 37 -17.31 -4.42 -40.45
C LYS A 37 -16.61 -5.67 -40.97
N LEU A 38 -15.28 -5.70 -41.03
CA LEU A 38 -14.53 -6.89 -41.39
C LEU A 38 -14.66 -8.01 -40.34
N LEU A 39 -14.86 -7.67 -39.08
CA LEU A 39 -15.07 -8.67 -38.00
C LEU A 39 -16.41 -9.40 -38.11
N ASP A 40 -17.39 -8.80 -38.79
CA ASP A 40 -18.71 -9.40 -39.00
C ASP A 40 -18.77 -10.25 -40.27
N CYS A 41 -17.69 -10.36 -41.04
CA CYS A 41 -17.61 -11.19 -42.23
C CYS A 41 -17.62 -12.69 -41.91
N LEU A 42 -18.05 -13.51 -42.87
CA LEU A 42 -17.94 -14.96 -42.76
C LEU A 42 -16.59 -15.49 -43.22
N ASP A 43 -15.86 -14.73 -44.01
CA ASP A 43 -14.54 -15.09 -44.54
C ASP A 43 -13.45 -14.88 -43.45
N PRO A 44 -12.75 -15.96 -43.07
CA PRO A 44 -11.70 -15.92 -42.05
C PRO A 44 -10.59 -14.94 -42.33
N LEU A 45 -10.22 -14.74 -43.59
CA LEU A 45 -9.16 -13.79 -43.97
C LEU A 45 -9.59 -12.33 -43.76
N ASN A 46 -10.85 -12.00 -44.01
CA ASN A 46 -11.40 -10.69 -43.72
C ASN A 46 -11.48 -10.42 -42.22
N ILE A 47 -11.88 -11.42 -41.42
CA ILE A 47 -11.86 -11.33 -39.95
C ILE A 47 -10.44 -11.04 -39.46
N LEU A 48 -9.44 -11.79 -39.94
CA LEU A 48 -8.04 -11.58 -39.56
C LEU A 48 -7.54 -10.20 -39.94
N LYS A 49 -7.88 -9.73 -41.16
CA LYS A 49 -7.56 -8.38 -41.62
C LYS A 49 -8.16 -7.31 -40.71
N GLY A 50 -9.41 -7.51 -40.28
CA GLY A 50 -10.08 -6.63 -39.32
C GLY A 50 -9.36 -6.62 -37.96
N LEU A 51 -9.00 -7.80 -37.42
CA LEU A 51 -8.28 -7.92 -36.16
C LEU A 51 -6.88 -7.27 -36.20
N ILE A 52 -6.11 -7.48 -37.30
CA ILE A 52 -4.80 -6.85 -37.48
C ILE A 52 -4.93 -5.32 -37.53
N GLY A 53 -5.94 -4.80 -38.24
CA GLY A 53 -6.22 -3.37 -38.31
C GLY A 53 -6.60 -2.80 -36.95
N LEU A 54 -7.50 -3.46 -36.24
CA LEU A 54 -7.94 -3.07 -34.91
C LEU A 54 -6.76 -3.06 -33.91
N LYS A 55 -5.96 -4.15 -33.92
CA LYS A 55 -4.74 -4.27 -33.10
C LYS A 55 -3.81 -3.07 -33.30
N LYS A 56 -3.52 -2.70 -34.55
CA LYS A 56 -2.65 -1.56 -34.84
C LYS A 56 -3.20 -0.25 -34.29
N LEU A 57 -4.47 0.02 -34.50
CA LEU A 57 -5.11 1.24 -34.01
C LEU A 57 -5.06 1.30 -32.47
N TYR A 58 -5.43 0.23 -31.79
CA TYR A 58 -5.47 0.23 -30.34
C TYR A 58 -4.09 0.23 -29.68
N LEU A 59 -3.09 -0.41 -30.28
CA LEU A 59 -1.71 -0.30 -29.78
C LEU A 59 -1.24 1.14 -29.81
N ILE A 60 -1.42 1.84 -30.95
CA ILE A 60 -1.03 3.24 -31.09
C ILE A 60 -1.79 4.13 -30.09
N GLU A 61 -3.09 3.93 -29.94
CA GLU A 61 -3.90 4.74 -29.03
C GLU A 61 -3.62 4.44 -27.55
N SER A 62 -3.32 3.19 -27.20
CA SER A 62 -2.99 2.83 -25.82
C SER A 62 -1.69 3.44 -25.28
N GLU A 63 -0.80 3.88 -26.17
CA GLU A 63 0.46 4.55 -25.83
C GLU A 63 0.29 6.07 -25.61
N LYS A 64 -0.79 6.67 -26.12
CA LYS A 64 -1.06 8.11 -25.96
C LYS A 64 -1.46 8.45 -24.52
N GLU A 65 -1.15 9.66 -24.08
CA GLU A 65 -1.60 10.19 -22.79
C GLU A 65 -3.14 10.37 -22.78
N GLU A 66 -3.71 10.88 -23.90
CA GLU A 66 -5.15 11.06 -24.11
C GLU A 66 -5.62 10.23 -25.31
N PRO A 67 -6.10 9.00 -25.11
CA PRO A 67 -6.61 8.16 -26.18
C PRO A 67 -7.93 8.69 -26.76
N ASN A 68 -8.01 8.78 -28.07
CA ASN A 68 -9.18 9.32 -28.78
C ASN A 68 -10.19 8.26 -29.25
N ILE A 69 -9.86 6.96 -29.14
CA ILE A 69 -10.73 5.87 -29.60
C ILE A 69 -11.49 5.26 -28.43
N LEU A 70 -12.81 5.24 -28.53
CA LEU A 70 -13.70 4.54 -27.65
C LEU A 70 -14.35 3.38 -28.41
N TYR A 71 -13.83 2.19 -28.28
CA TYR A 71 -14.52 0.99 -28.74
C TYR A 71 -15.29 0.35 -27.59
N ASN A 72 -16.61 0.30 -27.74
CA ASN A 72 -17.49 -0.20 -26.68
C ASN A 72 -18.00 -1.64 -26.93
N ASP A 73 -17.66 -2.26 -28.08
CA ASP A 73 -18.17 -3.59 -28.43
C ASP A 73 -17.12 -4.70 -28.23
N ILE A 74 -16.61 -4.79 -27.02
CA ILE A 74 -15.67 -5.85 -26.59
C ILE A 74 -16.31 -7.23 -26.80
N ASN A 75 -17.62 -7.33 -26.77
CA ASN A 75 -18.34 -8.59 -26.99
C ASN A 75 -18.08 -9.22 -28.36
N LYS A 76 -17.79 -8.44 -29.40
CA LYS A 76 -17.37 -9.00 -30.69
C LYS A 76 -16.04 -9.75 -30.60
N LEU A 77 -15.08 -9.20 -29.86
CA LEU A 77 -13.79 -9.86 -29.64
C LEU A 77 -13.96 -11.12 -28.79
N PHE A 78 -14.79 -11.07 -27.77
CA PHE A 78 -15.12 -12.24 -26.96
C PHE A 78 -15.78 -13.33 -27.82
N ASN A 79 -16.76 -12.98 -28.64
CA ASN A 79 -17.42 -13.94 -29.55
C ASN A 79 -16.44 -14.55 -30.55
N LEU A 80 -15.52 -13.76 -31.11
CA LEU A 80 -14.49 -14.28 -32.03
C LEU A 80 -13.52 -15.22 -31.31
N LEU A 81 -13.08 -14.84 -30.09
CA LEU A 81 -12.18 -15.66 -29.29
C LEU A 81 -12.84 -16.97 -28.86
N GLU A 82 -14.13 -16.97 -28.53
CA GLU A 82 -14.90 -18.15 -28.18
C GLU A 82 -15.17 -19.08 -29.37
N LYS A 83 -15.42 -18.51 -30.55
CA LYS A 83 -15.75 -19.27 -31.76
C LYS A 83 -14.49 -19.80 -32.44
N TYR A 84 -13.40 -19.06 -32.41
CA TYR A 84 -12.15 -19.40 -33.09
C TYR A 84 -10.93 -19.28 -32.14
N PRO A 85 -10.86 -20.12 -31.11
CA PRO A 85 -9.89 -19.95 -30.04
C PRO A 85 -8.44 -20.19 -30.44
N VAL A 86 -8.17 -20.83 -31.58
CA VAL A 86 -6.81 -21.09 -32.07
C VAL A 86 -6.34 -20.00 -33.03
N ASP A 87 -7.19 -19.65 -34.02
CA ASP A 87 -6.77 -18.87 -35.18
C ASP A 87 -6.57 -17.38 -34.87
N TYR A 88 -7.39 -16.81 -33.97
CA TYR A 88 -7.42 -15.37 -33.70
C TYR A 88 -7.02 -14.98 -32.27
N LYS A 89 -6.62 -15.96 -31.48
CA LYS A 89 -6.33 -15.80 -30.06
C LYS A 89 -5.34 -14.65 -29.77
N TYR A 90 -4.26 -14.64 -30.54
CA TYR A 90 -3.21 -13.63 -30.37
C TYR A 90 -3.72 -12.22 -30.64
N GLU A 91 -4.36 -11.99 -31.78
CA GLU A 91 -4.87 -10.69 -32.18
C GLU A 91 -5.99 -10.22 -31.25
N CYS A 92 -6.91 -11.10 -30.88
CA CYS A 92 -7.99 -10.79 -29.97
C CYS A 92 -7.46 -10.38 -28.58
N ILE A 93 -6.49 -11.13 -28.04
CA ILE A 93 -5.93 -10.82 -26.71
C ILE A 93 -5.19 -9.48 -26.73
N ILE A 94 -4.43 -9.17 -27.79
CA ILE A 94 -3.77 -7.88 -27.91
C ILE A 94 -4.80 -6.75 -28.02
N CYS A 95 -5.88 -6.92 -28.80
CA CYS A 95 -6.93 -5.92 -28.89
C CYS A 95 -7.60 -5.70 -27.52
N LEU A 96 -7.95 -6.76 -26.79
CA LEU A 96 -8.55 -6.69 -25.47
C LEU A 96 -7.64 -5.97 -24.47
N THR A 97 -6.35 -6.34 -24.43
CA THR A 97 -5.35 -5.70 -23.56
C THR A 97 -5.24 -4.20 -23.85
N SER A 98 -5.21 -3.82 -25.13
CA SER A 98 -5.08 -2.41 -25.52
C SER A 98 -6.33 -1.60 -25.23
N ILE A 99 -7.52 -2.17 -25.42
CA ILE A 99 -8.81 -1.55 -25.11
C ILE A 99 -8.90 -1.29 -23.60
N GLU A 100 -8.54 -2.26 -22.77
CA GLU A 100 -8.59 -2.08 -21.32
C GLU A 100 -7.56 -1.07 -20.80
N LYS A 101 -6.37 -1.01 -21.41
CA LYS A 101 -5.39 0.05 -21.13
C LYS A 101 -5.97 1.45 -21.44
N ILE A 102 -6.71 1.60 -22.54
CA ILE A 102 -7.39 2.85 -22.90
C ILE A 102 -8.51 3.17 -21.92
N ASN A 103 -9.33 2.18 -21.54
CA ASN A 103 -10.41 2.36 -20.57
C ASN A 103 -9.87 2.79 -19.21
N PHE A 104 -8.77 2.21 -18.76
CA PHE A 104 -8.10 2.58 -17.52
C PHE A 104 -7.62 4.04 -17.53
N LYS A 105 -6.96 4.48 -18.60
CA LYS A 105 -6.51 5.87 -18.76
C LYS A 105 -7.67 6.89 -18.75
N ASN A 106 -8.86 6.49 -19.17
CA ASN A 106 -10.06 7.32 -19.21
C ASN A 106 -10.94 7.20 -17.95
N ASP A 107 -10.44 6.65 -16.85
CA ASP A 107 -11.17 6.39 -15.59
C ASP A 107 -12.49 5.60 -15.81
N LYS A 108 -12.54 4.75 -16.82
CA LYS A 108 -13.69 3.90 -17.09
C LYS A 108 -13.51 2.54 -16.46
N GLN A 109 -14.43 2.15 -15.62
CA GLN A 109 -14.49 0.78 -15.13
C GLN A 109 -14.68 -0.22 -16.29
N ILE A 110 -14.10 -1.42 -16.15
CA ILE A 110 -14.33 -2.54 -17.05
C ILE A 110 -15.84 -2.81 -17.11
N LYS A 111 -16.46 -2.43 -18.22
CA LYS A 111 -17.93 -2.55 -18.38
C LYS A 111 -18.37 -3.94 -18.80
N ASN A 112 -17.47 -4.70 -19.45
CA ASN A 112 -17.78 -6.01 -19.98
C ASN A 112 -16.91 -7.05 -19.29
N GLU A 113 -17.52 -7.78 -18.37
CA GLU A 113 -16.83 -8.87 -17.70
C GLU A 113 -16.60 -10.04 -18.68
N PRO A 114 -15.40 -10.66 -18.68
CA PRO A 114 -15.15 -11.85 -19.46
C PRO A 114 -16.09 -12.98 -19.04
N THR A 115 -16.60 -13.71 -20.02
CA THR A 115 -17.40 -14.90 -19.76
C THR A 115 -16.53 -16.01 -19.14
N ASP A 116 -17.16 -16.98 -18.47
CA ASP A 116 -16.42 -18.14 -17.93
C ASP A 116 -15.65 -18.89 -19.02
N LYS A 117 -16.13 -18.86 -20.26
CA LYS A 117 -15.45 -19.48 -21.39
C LYS A 117 -14.15 -18.72 -21.74
N ILE A 118 -14.16 -17.39 -21.71
CA ILE A 118 -12.96 -16.58 -21.89
C ILE A 118 -11.96 -16.85 -20.78
N ILE A 119 -12.40 -16.88 -19.52
CA ILE A 119 -11.54 -17.24 -18.39
C ILE A 119 -10.85 -18.59 -18.60
N LYS A 120 -11.60 -19.61 -19.05
CA LYS A 120 -11.03 -20.93 -19.38
C LYS A 120 -10.00 -20.86 -20.50
N ILE A 121 -10.22 -20.05 -21.53
CA ILE A 121 -9.24 -19.86 -22.61
C ILE A 121 -7.94 -19.21 -22.09
N LEU A 122 -8.06 -18.17 -21.25
CA LEU A 122 -6.91 -17.51 -20.65
C LEU A 122 -6.09 -18.47 -19.77
N LEU A 123 -6.80 -19.27 -18.95
CA LEU A 123 -6.16 -20.29 -18.10
C LEU A 123 -5.52 -21.41 -18.93
N TYR A 124 -6.17 -21.83 -20.03
CA TYR A 124 -5.62 -22.84 -20.92
C TYR A 124 -4.29 -22.38 -21.56
N ILE A 125 -4.16 -21.11 -21.93
CA ILE A 125 -2.90 -20.57 -22.45
C ILE A 125 -1.79 -20.66 -21.39
N LEU A 126 -2.11 -20.49 -20.11
CA LEU A 126 -1.15 -20.65 -19.03
C LEU A 126 -0.77 -22.11 -18.78
N ASP A 127 -1.75 -23.04 -18.87
CA ASP A 127 -1.49 -24.48 -18.65
C ASP A 127 -0.59 -25.11 -19.72
N TYR A 128 -0.61 -24.55 -20.91
CA TYR A 128 0.14 -25.06 -22.07
C TYR A 128 1.07 -23.97 -22.65
N SER A 129 1.60 -23.10 -21.80
CA SER A 129 2.40 -21.94 -22.20
C SER A 129 3.60 -22.32 -23.07
N ASN A 130 4.25 -23.47 -22.80
CA ASN A 130 5.36 -24.00 -23.58
C ASN A 130 4.99 -24.44 -25.01
N GLN A 131 3.69 -24.59 -25.31
CA GLN A 131 3.19 -24.93 -26.64
C GLN A 131 2.83 -23.69 -27.46
N PHE A 132 2.80 -22.51 -26.86
CA PHE A 132 2.43 -21.28 -27.51
C PHE A 132 3.64 -20.38 -27.77
N LYS A 133 3.48 -19.43 -28.70
CA LYS A 133 4.49 -18.40 -28.90
C LYS A 133 4.63 -17.55 -27.63
N PHE A 134 5.85 -17.21 -27.28
CA PHE A 134 6.19 -16.38 -26.14
C PHE A 134 5.36 -15.09 -26.08
N ASP A 135 5.20 -14.38 -27.20
CA ASP A 135 4.39 -13.16 -27.28
C ASP A 135 2.92 -13.38 -26.89
N LEU A 136 2.35 -14.55 -27.15
CA LEU A 136 0.98 -14.87 -26.75
C LEU A 136 0.88 -15.04 -25.24
N VAL A 137 1.85 -15.73 -24.64
CA VAL A 137 1.88 -15.95 -23.19
C VAL A 137 2.03 -14.61 -22.45
N THR A 138 2.96 -13.76 -22.90
CA THR A 138 3.18 -12.43 -22.31
C THR A 138 1.93 -11.53 -22.44
N LYS A 139 1.28 -11.50 -23.61
CA LYS A 139 0.06 -10.71 -23.82
C LYS A 139 -1.13 -11.27 -23.02
N ASN A 140 -1.20 -12.58 -22.86
CA ASN A 140 -2.18 -13.21 -21.98
C ASN A 140 -1.99 -12.78 -20.52
N LEU A 141 -0.75 -12.78 -20.04
CA LEU A 141 -0.41 -12.30 -18.68
C LEU A 141 -0.70 -10.81 -18.51
N GLU A 142 -0.35 -9.96 -19.49
CA GLU A 142 -0.70 -8.54 -19.47
C GLU A 142 -2.23 -8.34 -19.35
N TYR A 143 -3.02 -9.13 -20.06
CA TYR A 143 -4.47 -9.04 -20.01
C TYR A 143 -5.02 -9.52 -18.65
N ILE A 144 -4.52 -10.64 -18.14
CA ILE A 144 -4.89 -11.15 -16.81
C ILE A 144 -4.53 -10.10 -15.74
N LYS A 145 -3.34 -9.49 -15.80
CA LYS A 145 -2.90 -8.42 -14.87
C LYS A 145 -3.90 -7.25 -14.83
N ILE A 146 -4.50 -6.88 -15.97
CA ILE A 146 -5.53 -5.84 -16.00
C ILE A 146 -6.83 -6.34 -15.35
N LEU A 147 -7.25 -7.56 -15.68
CA LEU A 147 -8.48 -8.14 -15.18
C LEU A 147 -8.50 -8.34 -13.66
N VAL A 148 -7.37 -8.71 -13.07
CA VAL A 148 -7.25 -8.94 -11.61
C VAL A 148 -7.26 -7.64 -10.77
N ASN A 149 -7.45 -6.48 -11.37
CA ASN A 149 -7.83 -5.28 -10.61
C ASN A 149 -9.30 -5.33 -10.13
N ASN A 150 -10.11 -6.24 -10.68
CA ASN A 150 -11.49 -6.45 -10.28
C ASN A 150 -11.62 -7.75 -9.45
N LYS A 151 -12.08 -7.64 -8.20
CA LYS A 151 -12.24 -8.74 -7.26
C LYS A 151 -13.21 -9.81 -7.76
N ASP A 152 -14.31 -9.42 -8.42
CA ASP A 152 -15.30 -10.34 -8.94
C ASP A 152 -14.72 -11.20 -10.08
N ILE A 153 -13.82 -10.64 -10.87
CA ILE A 153 -13.13 -11.37 -11.91
C ILE A 153 -12.10 -12.34 -11.33
N ILE A 154 -11.41 -11.97 -10.26
CA ILE A 154 -10.47 -12.87 -9.58
C ILE A 154 -11.21 -14.12 -9.08
N SER A 155 -12.40 -13.97 -8.52
CA SER A 155 -13.19 -15.11 -8.04
C SER A 155 -13.53 -16.09 -9.17
N LYS A 156 -13.73 -15.62 -10.41
CA LYS A 156 -13.96 -16.48 -11.60
C LYS A 156 -12.70 -17.25 -12.02
N PHE A 157 -11.51 -16.68 -11.83
CA PHE A 157 -10.25 -17.42 -12.03
C PHE A 157 -10.00 -18.45 -10.93
N GLY A 158 -10.46 -18.17 -9.71
CA GLY A 158 -10.11 -18.87 -8.48
C GLY A 158 -8.74 -18.45 -7.97
N PHE A 159 -8.68 -17.86 -6.77
CA PHE A 159 -7.44 -17.32 -6.19
C PHE A 159 -6.29 -18.33 -6.20
N GLN A 160 -6.50 -19.51 -5.61
CA GLN A 160 -5.48 -20.56 -5.54
C GLN A 160 -5.08 -21.11 -6.92
N ASN A 161 -6.04 -21.23 -7.83
CA ASN A 161 -5.76 -21.75 -9.18
C ASN A 161 -4.85 -20.78 -9.94
N LEU A 162 -5.18 -19.49 -9.93
CA LEU A 162 -4.37 -18.48 -10.63
C LEU A 162 -2.99 -18.34 -9.98
N TYR A 163 -2.93 -18.35 -8.64
CA TYR A 163 -1.66 -18.35 -7.91
C TYR A 163 -0.73 -19.51 -8.33
N LYS A 164 -1.25 -20.75 -8.31
CA LYS A 164 -0.47 -21.93 -8.70
C LYS A 164 0.05 -21.86 -10.14
N LYS A 165 -0.74 -21.28 -11.05
CA LYS A 165 -0.31 -21.09 -12.43
C LYS A 165 0.81 -20.05 -12.55
N MET A 166 0.73 -18.95 -11.79
CA MET A 166 1.82 -17.96 -11.75
C MET A 166 3.10 -18.59 -11.22
N MET A 167 3.01 -19.34 -10.11
CA MET A 167 4.16 -20.03 -9.54
C MET A 167 4.77 -21.01 -10.56
N ASN A 168 3.96 -21.84 -11.22
CA ASN A 168 4.46 -22.79 -12.22
C ASN A 168 5.18 -22.10 -13.39
N LEU A 169 4.65 -20.97 -13.86
CA LEU A 169 5.26 -20.24 -14.98
C LEU A 169 6.68 -19.81 -14.65
N PHE A 170 6.89 -19.14 -13.52
CA PHE A 170 8.20 -18.57 -13.23
C PHE A 170 9.14 -19.51 -12.47
N GLU A 171 8.66 -20.58 -11.84
CA GLU A 171 9.54 -21.59 -11.24
C GLU A 171 10.03 -22.64 -12.25
N ASN A 172 9.13 -23.07 -13.15
CA ASN A 172 9.38 -24.25 -13.98
C ASN A 172 9.50 -23.96 -15.47
N GLU A 173 8.70 -23.03 -16.01
CA GLU A 173 8.61 -22.83 -17.45
C GLU A 173 9.50 -21.68 -17.95
N TYR A 174 9.57 -20.58 -17.21
CA TYR A 174 10.32 -19.37 -17.57
C TYR A 174 11.14 -18.82 -16.38
N PRO A 175 12.00 -19.64 -15.74
CA PRO A 175 12.65 -19.26 -14.48
C PRO A 175 13.68 -18.12 -14.60
N ASP A 176 14.09 -17.76 -15.81
CA ASP A 176 15.07 -16.72 -16.10
C ASP A 176 14.48 -15.55 -16.89
N ASP A 177 13.21 -15.64 -17.28
CA ASP A 177 12.58 -14.59 -18.09
C ASP A 177 12.05 -13.45 -17.21
N ILE A 178 12.75 -12.32 -17.29
CA ILE A 178 12.46 -11.12 -16.49
C ILE A 178 11.02 -10.65 -16.68
N MET A 179 10.53 -10.61 -17.93
CA MET A 179 9.21 -10.07 -18.25
C MET A 179 8.08 -10.97 -17.68
N ILE A 180 8.23 -12.29 -17.83
CA ILE A 180 7.27 -13.26 -17.27
C ILE A 180 7.26 -13.17 -15.74
N ILE A 181 8.45 -13.13 -15.12
CA ILE A 181 8.59 -13.03 -13.65
C ILE A 181 7.91 -11.75 -13.14
N GLU A 182 8.18 -10.59 -13.75
CA GLU A 182 7.56 -9.32 -13.35
C GLU A 182 6.04 -9.37 -13.47
N LEU A 183 5.49 -9.89 -14.58
CA LEU A 183 4.05 -10.01 -14.78
C LEU A 183 3.40 -10.96 -13.76
N CYS A 184 4.02 -12.10 -13.49
CA CYS A 184 3.53 -13.06 -12.50
C CYS A 184 3.54 -12.46 -11.08
N LEU A 185 4.60 -11.77 -10.68
CA LEU A 185 4.68 -11.10 -9.38
C LEU A 185 3.64 -9.99 -9.23
N ASP A 186 3.40 -9.20 -10.28
CA ASP A 186 2.36 -8.17 -10.27
C ASP A 186 0.95 -8.78 -10.12
N ILE A 187 0.69 -9.93 -10.78
CA ILE A 187 -0.58 -10.65 -10.62
C ILE A 187 -0.69 -11.19 -9.19
N ILE A 188 0.34 -11.84 -8.65
CA ILE A 188 0.35 -12.35 -7.28
C ILE A 188 0.15 -11.23 -6.27
N TYR A 189 0.81 -10.08 -6.45
CA TYR A 189 0.59 -8.89 -5.62
C TYR A 189 -0.89 -8.51 -5.59
N LYS A 190 -1.56 -8.47 -6.76
CA LYS A 190 -2.98 -8.15 -6.86
C LYS A 190 -3.89 -9.21 -6.23
N LEU A 191 -3.51 -10.48 -6.30
CA LEU A 191 -4.24 -11.54 -5.61
C LEU A 191 -4.22 -11.32 -4.09
N TYR A 192 -3.05 -11.06 -3.50
CA TYR A 192 -2.94 -10.78 -2.05
C TYR A 192 -3.61 -9.46 -1.65
N GLU A 193 -3.56 -8.41 -2.49
CA GLU A 193 -4.25 -7.14 -2.24
C GLU A 193 -5.78 -7.31 -2.18
N ASN A 194 -6.34 -8.31 -2.88
CA ASN A 194 -7.78 -8.57 -2.95
C ASN A 194 -8.26 -9.78 -2.11
N ASP A 195 -7.35 -10.52 -1.45
CA ASP A 195 -7.68 -11.70 -0.62
C ASP A 195 -8.07 -11.35 0.84
N GLU A 196 -8.53 -10.14 1.08
CA GLU A 196 -8.84 -9.64 2.43
C GLU A 196 -9.88 -10.47 3.19
N GLU A 197 -10.85 -11.06 2.47
CA GLU A 197 -11.98 -11.77 3.08
C GLU A 197 -11.87 -13.29 2.99
N THR A 198 -11.30 -13.81 1.91
CA THR A 198 -11.34 -15.26 1.61
C THR A 198 -10.24 -16.03 2.31
N SER A 199 -9.11 -15.38 2.56
CA SER A 199 -7.90 -15.99 3.14
C SER A 199 -7.46 -17.29 2.44
N GLU A 200 -7.77 -17.42 1.14
CA GLU A 200 -7.48 -18.62 0.35
C GLU A 200 -5.98 -18.87 0.14
N LEU A 201 -5.16 -17.81 0.19
CA LEU A 201 -3.72 -17.87 -0.09
C LEU A 201 -2.85 -18.11 1.15
N LYS A 202 -3.44 -18.13 2.36
CA LYS A 202 -2.70 -18.25 3.64
C LYS A 202 -1.78 -19.45 3.75
N ASP A 203 -2.14 -20.56 3.14
CA ASP A 203 -1.35 -21.79 3.21
C ASP A 203 -0.07 -21.73 2.35
N PHE A 204 0.02 -20.77 1.42
CA PHE A 204 1.15 -20.64 0.49
C PHE A 204 2.16 -19.57 0.92
N GLU A 205 1.84 -18.77 1.93
CA GLU A 205 2.65 -17.58 2.30
C GLU A 205 4.09 -17.92 2.67
N GLN A 206 4.32 -18.98 3.43
CA GLN A 206 5.66 -19.34 3.88
C GLN A 206 6.57 -19.81 2.75
N ASP A 207 6.04 -20.62 1.84
CA ASP A 207 6.78 -21.09 0.67
C ASP A 207 7.06 -19.94 -0.29
N LEU A 208 6.07 -19.05 -0.48
CA LEU A 208 6.24 -17.85 -1.28
C LEU A 208 7.33 -16.93 -0.73
N ILE A 209 7.40 -16.73 0.60
CA ILE A 209 8.44 -15.90 1.21
C ILE A 209 9.85 -16.49 0.99
N ASN A 210 10.02 -17.82 1.11
CA ASN A 210 11.28 -18.47 0.77
C ASN A 210 11.65 -18.22 -0.69
N PHE A 211 10.69 -18.46 -1.59
CA PHE A 211 10.90 -18.25 -3.02
C PHE A 211 11.26 -16.79 -3.35
N LEU A 212 10.56 -15.81 -2.79
CA LEU A 212 10.86 -14.39 -3.01
C LEU A 212 12.24 -14.00 -2.51
N ASN A 213 12.70 -14.58 -1.39
CA ASN A 213 14.05 -14.36 -0.90
C ASN A 213 15.10 -14.88 -1.89
N ASP A 214 14.93 -16.10 -2.40
CA ASP A 214 15.85 -16.71 -3.36
C ASP A 214 15.83 -15.95 -4.70
N LEU A 215 14.65 -15.51 -5.13
CA LEU A 215 14.48 -14.70 -6.32
C LEU A 215 15.20 -13.35 -6.22
N MET A 216 15.10 -12.68 -5.06
CA MET A 216 15.80 -11.42 -4.82
C MET A 216 17.32 -11.59 -4.80
N ASP A 217 17.85 -12.76 -4.39
CA ASP A 217 19.27 -13.07 -4.48
C ASP A 217 19.69 -13.34 -5.92
N LYS A 218 18.92 -14.12 -6.64
CA LYS A 218 19.18 -14.46 -8.05
C LYS A 218 19.20 -13.22 -8.96
N PHE A 219 18.31 -12.28 -8.71
CA PHE A 219 18.14 -11.06 -9.51
C PHE A 219 18.51 -9.77 -8.76
N GLU A 220 19.54 -9.83 -7.89
CA GLU A 220 19.95 -8.70 -7.04
C GLU A 220 20.15 -7.39 -7.80
N SER A 221 20.65 -7.46 -9.05
CA SER A 221 20.90 -6.30 -9.92
C SER A 221 19.68 -5.84 -10.72
N ASN A 222 18.57 -6.60 -10.72
CA ASN A 222 17.36 -6.23 -11.45
C ASN A 222 16.37 -5.50 -10.55
N LYS A 223 16.37 -4.18 -10.66
CA LYS A 223 15.53 -3.30 -9.85
C LYS A 223 14.03 -3.61 -9.95
N ASN A 224 13.54 -3.93 -11.15
CA ASN A 224 12.11 -4.19 -11.36
C ASN A 224 11.65 -5.45 -10.63
N ILE A 225 12.42 -6.55 -10.74
CA ILE A 225 12.11 -7.79 -10.02
C ILE A 225 12.16 -7.57 -8.52
N ILE A 226 13.17 -6.84 -8.02
CA ILE A 226 13.28 -6.52 -6.59
C ILE A 226 12.05 -5.74 -6.11
N ILE A 227 11.65 -4.69 -6.84
CA ILE A 227 10.47 -3.89 -6.50
C ILE A 227 9.20 -4.75 -6.54
N ALA A 228 9.03 -5.60 -7.55
CA ALA A 228 7.89 -6.49 -7.66
C ALA A 228 7.81 -7.50 -6.50
N ALA A 229 8.95 -8.11 -6.14
CA ALA A 229 9.06 -9.01 -4.99
C ALA A 229 8.73 -8.29 -3.67
N LEU A 230 9.27 -7.09 -3.45
CA LEU A 230 8.98 -6.28 -2.27
C LEU A 230 7.50 -5.90 -2.18
N LYS A 231 6.82 -5.61 -3.30
CA LYS A 231 5.37 -5.36 -3.32
C LYS A 231 4.58 -6.57 -2.82
N VAL A 232 4.95 -7.78 -3.25
CA VAL A 232 4.30 -9.01 -2.77
C VAL A 232 4.56 -9.20 -1.28
N ILE A 233 5.79 -9.03 -0.79
CA ILE A 233 6.12 -9.11 0.64
C ILE A 233 5.31 -8.06 1.43
N PHE A 234 5.19 -6.84 0.92
CA PHE A 234 4.39 -5.80 1.56
C PHE A 234 2.92 -6.21 1.66
N SER A 235 2.30 -6.74 0.59
CA SER A 235 0.89 -7.15 0.62
C SER A 235 0.62 -8.28 1.62
N ILE A 236 1.52 -9.25 1.72
CA ILE A 236 1.41 -10.37 2.67
C ILE A 236 1.58 -9.89 4.14
N THR A 237 2.42 -8.88 4.37
CA THR A 237 2.66 -8.33 5.72
C THR A 237 1.71 -7.21 6.12
N ASN A 238 0.82 -6.76 5.23
CA ASN A 238 -0.04 -5.61 5.47
C ASN A 238 -1.08 -5.87 6.58
N ILE A 239 -0.99 -5.09 7.66
CA ILE A 239 -1.81 -5.23 8.87
C ILE A 239 -3.13 -4.43 8.77
N ASN A 240 -3.29 -3.58 7.77
CA ASN A 240 -4.44 -2.67 7.64
C ASN A 240 -5.77 -3.39 7.36
N VAL A 241 -5.74 -4.70 7.28
CA VAL A 241 -6.94 -5.52 7.18
C VAL A 241 -7.44 -5.80 8.60
N ASN A 242 -8.66 -5.38 8.90
CA ASN A 242 -9.38 -5.60 10.17
C ASN A 242 -9.57 -7.10 10.54
N VAL A 243 -8.69 -7.96 10.07
CA VAL A 243 -8.71 -9.39 10.37
C VAL A 243 -7.61 -9.64 11.40
N GLN A 244 -7.99 -10.05 12.58
CA GLN A 244 -7.11 -10.74 13.54
C GLN A 244 -6.61 -12.05 12.91
N SER A 245 -5.80 -11.94 11.87
CA SER A 245 -5.29 -13.09 11.14
C SER A 245 -4.15 -13.73 11.92
N ALA A 246 -4.36 -14.94 12.41
CA ALA A 246 -3.33 -15.76 13.04
C ALA A 246 -2.14 -16.10 12.10
N THR A 247 -2.23 -15.76 10.82
CA THR A 247 -1.20 -16.05 9.81
C THR A 247 -0.13 -14.98 9.70
N ILE A 248 -0.46 -13.69 9.89
CA ILE A 248 0.51 -12.59 9.83
C ILE A 248 1.73 -12.84 10.73
N PRO A 249 1.57 -13.22 12.03
CA PRO A 249 2.71 -13.56 12.87
C PRO A 249 3.58 -14.69 12.33
N LYS A 250 2.99 -15.70 11.66
CA LYS A 250 3.77 -16.82 11.08
C LYS A 250 4.64 -16.35 9.93
N VAL A 251 4.09 -15.51 9.04
CA VAL A 251 4.82 -14.92 7.91
C VAL A 251 5.94 -14.02 8.42
N MET A 252 5.65 -13.14 9.37
CA MET A 252 6.64 -12.24 9.95
C MET A 252 7.77 -13.00 10.64
N ASN A 253 7.44 -14.05 11.39
CA ASN A 253 8.45 -14.94 12.00
C ASN A 253 9.32 -15.60 10.92
N LYS A 254 8.70 -16.05 9.81
CA LYS A 254 9.45 -16.64 8.70
C LYS A 254 10.41 -15.64 8.05
N ILE A 255 9.96 -14.40 7.82
CA ILE A 255 10.80 -13.32 7.28
C ILE A 255 12.01 -13.02 8.20
N ILE A 256 11.81 -13.06 9.51
CA ILE A 256 12.89 -12.89 10.50
C ILE A 256 13.85 -14.11 10.47
N GLU A 257 13.30 -15.34 10.48
CA GLU A 257 14.03 -16.59 10.53
C GLU A 257 15.03 -16.75 9.38
N ILE A 258 14.64 -16.33 8.16
CA ILE A 258 15.49 -16.40 6.97
C ILE A 258 16.33 -15.14 6.73
N ASP A 259 16.45 -14.25 7.72
CA ASP A 259 17.18 -12.98 7.64
C ASP A 259 16.68 -12.00 6.54
N LEU A 260 15.50 -12.21 5.96
CA LEU A 260 14.97 -11.36 4.88
C LEU A 260 14.69 -9.93 5.37
N LEU A 261 14.19 -9.76 6.61
CA LEU A 261 13.99 -8.42 7.20
C LEU A 261 15.33 -7.67 7.30
N LYS A 262 16.38 -8.34 7.75
CA LYS A 262 17.74 -7.80 7.84
C LYS A 262 18.27 -7.40 6.46
N LYS A 263 18.05 -8.24 5.45
CA LYS A 263 18.42 -7.96 4.06
C LYS A 263 17.74 -6.71 3.53
N ILE A 264 16.44 -6.58 3.75
CA ILE A 264 15.64 -5.39 3.34
C ILE A 264 16.17 -4.12 4.04
N ILE A 265 16.36 -4.16 5.36
CA ILE A 265 16.85 -3.02 6.14
C ILE A 265 18.25 -2.59 5.68
N ASN A 266 19.17 -3.54 5.52
CA ASN A 266 20.55 -3.24 5.14
C ASN A 266 20.69 -2.72 3.70
N LYS A 267 19.76 -3.12 2.82
CA LYS A 267 19.77 -2.65 1.44
C LYS A 267 19.48 -1.16 1.32
N ILE A 268 18.67 -0.59 2.21
CA ILE A 268 18.33 0.84 2.21
C ILE A 268 19.58 1.75 2.19
N ASP A 269 20.65 1.37 2.88
CA ASP A 269 21.90 2.17 2.94
C ASP A 269 22.61 2.29 1.60
N LYS A 270 22.34 1.38 0.67
CA LYS A 270 22.97 1.30 -0.64
C LYS A 270 22.16 1.99 -1.74
N LEU A 271 20.92 2.42 -1.41
CA LEU A 271 19.98 2.97 -2.37
C LEU A 271 20.14 4.48 -2.51
N ASN A 272 20.00 4.98 -3.74
CA ASN A 272 20.00 6.40 -4.04
C ASN A 272 18.60 6.99 -3.76
N PRO A 273 18.48 8.09 -2.97
CA PRO A 273 17.20 8.71 -2.63
C PRO A 273 16.33 9.11 -3.84
N ASP A 274 16.95 9.51 -4.94
CA ASP A 274 16.25 9.99 -6.13
C ASP A 274 15.92 8.85 -7.10
N GLU A 275 16.89 7.97 -7.36
CA GLU A 275 16.77 6.90 -8.36
C GLU A 275 16.01 5.68 -7.82
N ASP A 276 16.13 5.37 -6.51
CA ASP A 276 15.59 4.17 -5.87
C ASP A 276 14.39 4.47 -4.95
N LYS A 277 13.77 5.61 -5.13
CA LYS A 277 12.66 6.12 -4.31
C LYS A 277 11.57 5.07 -4.05
N ILE A 278 11.16 4.31 -5.08
CA ILE A 278 10.10 3.30 -4.97
C ILE A 278 10.57 2.12 -4.13
N GLU A 279 11.79 1.65 -4.33
CA GLU A 279 12.36 0.54 -3.57
C GLU A 279 12.50 0.89 -2.09
N ILE A 280 13.01 2.10 -1.79
CA ILE A 280 13.11 2.62 -0.42
C ILE A 280 11.72 2.68 0.20
N LEU A 281 10.74 3.26 -0.48
CA LEU A 281 9.39 3.45 0.05
C LEU A 281 8.72 2.11 0.41
N ILE A 282 8.80 1.10 -0.48
CA ILE A 282 8.19 -0.19 -0.21
C ILE A 282 8.92 -0.91 0.94
N SER A 283 10.26 -0.82 0.97
CA SER A 283 11.07 -1.39 2.07
C SER A 283 10.67 -0.79 3.42
N ILE A 284 10.50 0.53 3.49
CA ILE A 284 10.07 1.21 4.73
C ILE A 284 8.65 0.80 5.12
N LYS A 285 7.73 0.65 4.17
CA LYS A 285 6.36 0.18 4.45
C LYS A 285 6.35 -1.23 5.05
N ILE A 286 7.18 -2.15 4.53
CA ILE A 286 7.34 -3.49 5.12
C ILE A 286 7.85 -3.36 6.56
N ILE A 287 8.88 -2.57 6.81
CA ILE A 287 9.43 -2.34 8.15
C ILE A 287 8.38 -1.74 9.08
N GLY A 288 7.57 -0.80 8.57
CA GLY A 288 6.46 -0.19 9.29
C GLY A 288 5.42 -1.20 9.74
N ASN A 289 5.10 -2.19 8.91
CA ASN A 289 4.20 -3.28 9.28
C ASN A 289 4.73 -4.07 10.48
N PHE A 290 6.05 -4.34 10.56
CA PHE A 290 6.66 -4.96 11.74
C PHE A 290 6.57 -4.08 12.99
N ALA A 291 6.82 -2.77 12.85
CA ALA A 291 6.77 -1.83 13.97
C ALA A 291 5.33 -1.56 14.47
N ALA A 292 4.32 -1.82 13.65
CA ALA A 292 2.92 -1.62 13.99
C ALA A 292 2.23 -2.85 14.62
N MET A 293 2.95 -3.97 14.76
CA MET A 293 2.41 -5.17 15.42
C MET A 293 2.17 -4.94 16.91
N GLU A 294 1.04 -5.43 17.43
CA GLU A 294 0.72 -5.38 18.88
C GLU A 294 1.78 -6.08 19.75
N ASN A 295 2.37 -7.17 19.25
CA ASN A 295 3.44 -7.85 19.93
C ASN A 295 4.76 -7.10 19.76
N SER A 296 5.24 -6.51 20.84
CA SER A 296 6.49 -5.73 20.88
C SER A 296 7.75 -6.45 20.38
N TYR A 297 7.72 -7.78 20.35
CA TYR A 297 8.81 -8.61 19.81
C TYR A 297 9.21 -8.18 18.38
N TYR A 298 8.24 -7.89 17.52
CA TYR A 298 8.51 -7.48 16.13
C TYR A 298 9.16 -6.10 16.05
N THR A 299 8.71 -5.17 16.88
CA THR A 299 9.32 -3.84 17.01
C THR A 299 10.75 -3.94 17.56
N ASP A 300 10.99 -4.83 18.56
CA ASP A 300 12.32 -5.07 19.08
C ASP A 300 13.27 -5.61 18.00
N LYS A 301 12.79 -6.53 17.14
CA LYS A 301 13.58 -7.06 16.01
C LYS A 301 13.96 -5.96 15.01
N VAL A 302 13.06 -5.06 14.71
CA VAL A 302 13.33 -3.91 13.81
C VAL A 302 14.41 -3.00 14.45
N ILE A 303 14.32 -2.73 15.76
CA ILE A 303 15.29 -1.91 16.50
C ILE A 303 16.68 -2.60 16.55
N GLU A 304 16.73 -3.91 16.86
CA GLU A 304 17.96 -4.72 16.86
C GLU A 304 18.71 -4.67 15.52
N LEU A 305 18.00 -4.45 14.41
CA LEU A 305 18.56 -4.32 13.06
C LEU A 305 18.98 -2.88 12.70
N ASN A 306 19.15 -2.01 13.70
CA ASN A 306 19.62 -0.62 13.56
C ASN A 306 18.72 0.30 12.72
N ILE A 307 17.40 0.09 12.75
CA ILE A 307 16.47 0.97 12.01
C ILE A 307 16.51 2.42 12.53
N LEU A 308 16.81 2.64 13.81
CA LEU A 308 16.80 3.98 14.40
C LEU A 308 17.76 4.94 13.68
N ASP A 309 18.97 4.49 13.37
CA ASP A 309 19.92 5.34 12.63
C ASP A 309 19.45 5.64 11.21
N LYS A 310 18.77 4.69 10.56
CA LYS A 310 18.20 4.91 9.23
C LYS A 310 17.04 5.89 9.27
N LEU A 311 16.15 5.80 10.26
CA LEU A 311 15.01 6.71 10.40
C LEU A 311 15.46 8.17 10.59
N LYS A 312 16.57 8.43 11.31
CA LYS A 312 17.16 9.78 11.44
C LYS A 312 17.55 10.37 10.09
N ILE A 313 17.96 9.51 9.15
CA ILE A 313 18.37 9.91 7.81
C ILE A 313 17.14 10.05 6.90
N LEU A 314 16.23 9.07 6.92
CA LEU A 314 15.08 8.97 6.02
C LEU A 314 14.02 10.06 6.25
N ILE A 315 13.98 10.66 7.44
CA ILE A 315 13.05 11.76 7.76
C ILE A 315 13.54 13.13 7.27
N GLN A 316 14.77 13.24 6.77
CA GLN A 316 15.35 14.51 6.30
C GLN A 316 14.76 14.92 4.94
N ASP A 317 14.77 16.23 4.66
CA ASP A 317 14.17 16.85 3.47
C ASP A 317 14.75 16.38 2.12
N LYS A 318 15.90 15.74 2.12
CA LYS A 318 16.48 15.14 0.92
C LYS A 318 15.70 13.92 0.40
N TYR A 319 14.82 13.35 1.24
CA TYR A 319 13.95 12.25 0.84
C TYR A 319 12.56 12.76 0.44
N SER A 320 11.88 11.99 -0.40
CA SER A 320 10.53 12.35 -0.83
C SER A 320 9.55 12.41 0.34
N PHE A 321 8.48 13.17 0.15
CA PHE A 321 7.39 13.30 1.12
C PHE A 321 6.89 11.94 1.64
N ASP A 322 6.64 10.97 0.74
CA ASP A 322 6.12 9.66 1.12
C ASP A 322 7.09 8.89 2.02
N ILE A 323 8.41 8.92 1.70
CA ILE A 323 9.44 8.28 2.53
C ILE A 323 9.49 8.91 3.90
N ARG A 324 9.47 10.24 4.00
CA ARG A 324 9.49 10.95 5.27
C ARG A 324 8.23 10.68 6.10
N LYS A 325 7.06 10.64 5.46
CA LYS A 325 5.78 10.33 6.09
C LYS A 325 5.76 8.91 6.69
N GLU A 326 6.19 7.91 5.93
CA GLU A 326 6.28 6.52 6.44
C GLU A 326 7.32 6.40 7.56
N SER A 327 8.46 7.10 7.45
CA SER A 327 9.47 7.15 8.53
C SER A 327 8.90 7.75 9.81
N ALA A 328 8.15 8.84 9.71
CA ALA A 328 7.45 9.44 10.84
C ALA A 328 6.42 8.48 11.46
N TRP A 329 5.70 7.72 10.65
CA TRP A 329 4.77 6.71 11.11
C TRP A 329 5.46 5.57 11.87
N ILE A 330 6.62 5.10 11.40
CA ILE A 330 7.42 4.09 12.12
C ILE A 330 7.89 4.63 13.46
N ILE A 331 8.39 5.87 13.51
CA ILE A 331 8.82 6.52 14.75
C ILE A 331 7.66 6.57 15.75
N SER A 332 6.44 6.92 15.29
CA SER A 332 5.26 6.98 16.15
C SER A 332 4.86 5.60 16.70
N ASN A 333 4.95 4.54 15.89
CA ASN A 333 4.67 3.17 16.33
C ASN A 333 5.69 2.66 17.36
N ILE A 334 6.99 2.93 17.16
CA ILE A 334 8.03 2.59 18.14
C ILE A 334 7.79 3.35 19.45
N ALA A 335 7.41 4.62 19.38
CA ALA A 335 7.11 5.44 20.56
C ALA A 335 5.87 4.96 21.33
N ALA A 336 4.90 4.38 20.63
CA ALA A 336 3.68 3.80 21.23
C ALA A 336 3.93 2.43 21.89
N GLY A 337 5.08 1.83 21.70
CA GLY A 337 5.43 0.51 22.18
C GLY A 337 5.76 0.45 23.69
N THR A 338 6.72 -0.38 24.05
CA THR A 338 7.13 -0.58 25.45
C THR A 338 7.91 0.62 25.99
N THR A 339 7.96 0.72 27.34
CA THR A 339 8.82 1.74 28.00
C THR A 339 10.29 1.64 27.57
N ASN A 340 10.80 0.42 27.29
CA ASN A 340 12.15 0.22 26.79
C ASN A 340 12.33 0.80 25.37
N GLN A 341 11.42 0.52 24.47
CA GLN A 341 11.44 1.05 23.10
C GLN A 341 11.36 2.58 23.09
N LEU A 342 10.51 3.17 23.93
CA LEU A 342 10.39 4.59 24.09
C LEU A 342 11.70 5.22 24.64
N ASN A 343 12.35 4.57 25.63
CA ASN A 343 13.63 5.00 26.15
C ASN A 343 14.74 4.92 25.09
N LEU A 344 14.74 3.88 24.24
CA LEU A 344 15.70 3.76 23.13
C LEU A 344 15.58 4.92 22.13
N LEU A 345 14.35 5.34 21.80
CA LEU A 345 14.13 6.52 20.97
C LEU A 345 14.71 7.78 21.66
N TYR A 346 14.44 7.95 22.96
CA TYR A 346 14.98 9.10 23.71
C TYR A 346 16.50 9.11 23.69
N ASP A 347 17.14 8.00 24.05
CA ASP A 347 18.58 7.85 24.16
C ASP A 347 19.31 7.95 22.80
N ASN A 348 18.58 7.76 21.71
CA ASN A 348 19.05 7.96 20.33
C ASN A 348 18.74 9.35 19.77
N ASN A 349 18.47 10.36 20.60
CA ASN A 349 18.25 11.76 20.24
C ASN A 349 17.02 12.01 19.34
N PHE A 350 16.02 11.12 19.33
CA PHE A 350 14.77 11.37 18.60
C PHE A 350 13.97 12.58 19.14
N PRO A 351 14.01 12.97 20.44
CA PRO A 351 13.38 14.20 20.87
C PRO A 351 13.76 15.40 20.00
N ASP A 352 15.05 15.60 19.66
CA ASP A 352 15.49 16.73 18.84
C ASP A 352 14.84 16.73 17.46
N ILE A 353 14.81 15.55 16.82
CA ILE A 353 14.19 15.35 15.51
C ILE A 353 12.68 15.61 15.57
N ILE A 354 12.02 15.13 16.62
CA ILE A 354 10.57 15.28 16.84
C ILE A 354 10.22 16.74 17.05
N PHE A 355 10.95 17.44 17.94
CA PHE A 355 10.72 18.86 18.21
C PHE A 355 10.94 19.71 16.96
N ASP A 356 12.02 19.47 16.21
CA ASP A 356 12.32 20.20 14.99
C ASP A 356 11.21 20.03 13.94
N ASN A 357 10.77 18.80 13.68
CA ASN A 357 9.68 18.56 12.73
C ASN A 357 8.33 19.15 13.16
N VAL A 358 8.02 19.15 14.46
CA VAL A 358 6.77 19.74 14.98
C VAL A 358 6.80 21.25 14.88
N LEU A 359 7.92 21.91 15.21
CA LEU A 359 8.04 23.36 15.26
C LEU A 359 8.28 23.95 13.87
N ASN A 360 9.16 23.36 13.08
CA ASN A 360 9.66 23.92 11.83
C ASN A 360 9.13 23.20 10.58
N GLY A 361 8.53 22.01 10.72
CA GLY A 361 8.00 21.25 9.60
C GLY A 361 6.79 21.93 8.94
N ASN A 362 6.70 21.87 7.61
CA ASN A 362 5.63 22.50 6.83
C ASN A 362 4.56 21.50 6.34
N GLU A 363 4.75 20.20 6.57
CA GLU A 363 3.92 19.14 5.99
C GLU A 363 3.02 18.50 7.06
N ASP A 364 1.72 18.78 6.99
CA ASP A 364 0.74 18.40 8.01
C ASP A 364 0.69 16.90 8.30
N SER A 365 0.81 16.04 7.27
CA SER A 365 0.76 14.58 7.46
C SER A 365 1.98 14.03 8.19
N ILE A 366 3.17 14.58 7.95
CA ILE A 366 4.40 14.21 8.69
C ILE A 366 4.28 14.69 10.12
N LYS A 367 3.90 15.97 10.28
CA LYS A 367 3.67 16.60 11.57
C LYS A 367 2.66 15.81 12.41
N TYR A 368 1.58 15.30 11.80
CA TYR A 368 0.59 14.46 12.46
C TYR A 368 1.23 13.21 13.09
N ASN A 369 1.97 12.42 12.31
CA ASN A 369 2.64 11.21 12.82
C ASN A 369 3.68 11.53 13.89
N ILE A 370 4.43 12.61 13.71
CA ILE A 370 5.44 13.04 14.69
C ILE A 370 4.81 13.54 16.00
N LEU A 371 3.64 14.18 15.93
CA LEU A 371 2.89 14.56 17.14
C LEU A 371 2.46 13.34 17.95
N TRP A 372 2.02 12.24 17.29
CA TRP A 372 1.75 10.99 18.00
C TRP A 372 2.97 10.46 18.72
N ALA A 373 4.16 10.50 18.09
CA ALA A 373 5.40 10.12 18.75
C ALA A 373 5.69 11.03 19.97
N LEU A 374 5.53 12.34 19.80
CA LEU A 374 5.73 13.31 20.87
C LEU A 374 4.81 13.03 22.07
N TYR A 375 3.52 12.81 21.82
CA TYR A 375 2.56 12.51 22.90
C TYR A 375 2.90 11.21 23.63
N ASN A 376 3.40 10.20 22.92
CA ASN A 376 3.84 8.97 23.56
C ASN A 376 5.04 9.19 24.52
N PHE A 377 5.87 10.20 24.30
CA PHE A 377 6.91 10.57 25.25
C PHE A 377 6.37 11.03 26.62
N SER A 378 5.09 11.43 26.71
CA SER A 378 4.44 11.71 28.01
C SER A 378 4.35 10.46 28.91
N ASN A 379 4.56 9.25 28.37
CA ASN A 379 4.57 8.00 29.12
C ASN A 379 5.96 7.63 29.69
N ILE A 380 6.99 8.47 29.47
CA ILE A 380 8.32 8.25 30.05
C ILE A 380 8.25 8.33 31.57
N LYS A 381 8.61 7.23 32.24
CA LYS A 381 8.60 7.15 33.70
C LYS A 381 9.83 7.78 34.35
N ASN A 382 10.89 8.02 33.61
CA ASN A 382 12.10 8.66 34.09
C ASN A 382 11.90 10.18 34.18
N MET A 383 11.91 10.72 35.38
CA MET A 383 11.67 12.15 35.65
C MET A 383 12.72 13.07 35.04
N GLU A 384 13.98 12.67 35.03
CA GLU A 384 15.06 13.45 34.44
C GLU A 384 14.83 13.65 32.92
N LYS A 385 14.46 12.56 32.23
CA LYS A 385 14.10 12.60 30.80
C LYS A 385 12.83 13.45 30.56
N LEU A 386 11.81 13.29 31.40
CA LEU A 386 10.58 14.06 31.28
C LEU A 386 10.83 15.56 31.50
N ASN A 387 11.59 15.93 32.53
CA ASN A 387 11.96 17.31 32.80
C ASN A 387 12.74 17.92 31.64
N SER A 388 13.67 17.18 31.05
CA SER A 388 14.40 17.63 29.84
C SER A 388 13.47 17.91 28.66
N LEU A 389 12.41 17.11 28.46
CA LEU A 389 11.40 17.37 27.42
C LEU A 389 10.59 18.63 27.73
N ILE A 390 10.21 18.83 29.02
CA ILE A 390 9.46 20.00 29.46
C ILE A 390 10.29 21.28 29.25
N GLU A 391 11.56 21.27 29.61
CA GLU A 391 12.50 22.40 29.38
C GLU A 391 12.63 22.74 27.91
N ARG A 392 12.50 21.77 27.00
CA ARG A 392 12.50 21.97 25.54
C ARG A 392 11.19 22.51 25.00
N GLY A 393 10.17 22.73 25.81
CA GLY A 393 8.87 23.27 25.42
C GLY A 393 7.81 22.22 25.07
N PHE A 394 7.91 21.00 25.63
CA PHE A 394 6.92 19.96 25.39
C PHE A 394 5.50 20.42 25.78
N ILE A 395 5.35 21.03 26.93
CA ILE A 395 4.06 21.56 27.40
C ILE A 395 3.57 22.67 26.48
N ASP A 396 4.44 23.57 26.04
CA ASP A 396 4.08 24.66 25.13
C ASP A 396 3.53 24.13 23.79
N ILE A 397 4.12 23.05 23.26
CA ILE A 397 3.62 22.39 22.05
C ILE A 397 2.24 21.80 22.29
N ILE A 398 2.05 21.01 23.37
CA ILE A 398 0.76 20.41 23.71
C ILE A 398 -0.33 21.48 23.76
N ILE A 399 -0.06 22.58 24.44
CA ILE A 399 -1.04 23.65 24.66
C ILE A 399 -1.37 24.39 23.37
N ASN A 400 -0.36 24.73 22.59
CA ASN A 400 -0.58 25.38 21.30
C ASN A 400 -1.41 24.47 20.36
N ARG A 401 -1.23 23.16 20.47
CA ARG A 401 -2.02 22.20 19.70
C ARG A 401 -3.45 22.07 20.19
N LEU A 402 -3.67 22.13 21.52
CA LEU A 402 -5.02 22.21 22.08
C LEU A 402 -5.84 23.36 21.48
N LYS A 403 -5.20 24.49 21.13
CA LYS A 403 -5.87 25.65 20.53
C LYS A 403 -6.24 25.49 19.04
N ILE A 404 -5.54 24.64 18.32
CA ILE A 404 -5.61 24.54 16.86
C ILE A 404 -6.33 23.25 16.42
N ASP A 405 -6.07 22.14 17.10
CA ASP A 405 -6.43 20.81 16.64
C ASP A 405 -7.82 20.38 17.14
N GLN A 406 -8.45 19.50 16.36
CA GLN A 406 -9.73 18.87 16.66
C GLN A 406 -9.62 17.35 16.51
N GLY A 407 -10.62 16.62 16.98
CA GLY A 407 -10.68 15.17 16.85
C GLY A 407 -9.59 14.43 17.63
N ASP A 408 -8.90 13.50 16.96
CA ASP A 408 -7.97 12.57 17.60
C ASP A 408 -6.73 13.26 18.19
N ILE A 409 -6.20 14.28 17.51
CA ILE A 409 -5.04 15.03 18.00
C ILE A 409 -5.37 15.78 19.29
N LEU A 410 -6.56 16.37 19.38
CA LEU A 410 -7.01 17.00 20.60
C LEU A 410 -7.06 15.97 21.76
N CYS A 411 -7.62 14.78 21.52
CA CYS A 411 -7.65 13.72 22.51
C CYS A 411 -6.25 13.31 22.97
N CYS A 412 -5.32 13.17 22.03
CA CYS A 412 -3.93 12.79 22.34
C CYS A 412 -3.18 13.88 23.10
N SER A 413 -3.39 15.15 22.75
CA SER A 413 -2.82 16.29 23.46
C SER A 413 -3.32 16.34 24.91
N LEU A 414 -4.63 16.10 25.14
CA LEU A 414 -5.21 16.02 26.47
C LEU A 414 -4.68 14.82 27.26
N GLU A 415 -4.49 13.67 26.61
CA GLU A 415 -3.91 12.49 27.24
C GLU A 415 -2.45 12.75 27.66
N ALA A 416 -1.65 13.35 26.76
CA ALA A 416 -0.27 13.71 27.07
C ALA A 416 -0.18 14.69 28.26
N LEU A 417 -1.03 15.71 28.29
CA LEU A 417 -1.09 16.65 29.40
C LEU A 417 -1.47 15.94 30.71
N TYR A 418 -2.47 15.06 30.66
CA TYR A 418 -2.90 14.26 31.82
C TYR A 418 -1.76 13.39 32.34
N ASN A 419 -1.03 12.71 31.47
CA ASN A 419 0.09 11.84 31.84
C ASN A 419 1.23 12.63 32.49
N ILE A 420 1.60 13.79 31.93
CA ILE A 420 2.63 14.65 32.50
C ILE A 420 2.25 15.11 33.91
N LEU A 421 1.02 15.61 34.09
CA LEU A 421 0.50 16.02 35.39
C LEU A 421 0.48 14.88 36.41
N LYS A 422 0.05 13.68 35.97
CA LYS A 422 0.00 12.47 36.79
C LYS A 422 1.39 12.04 37.26
N ILE A 423 2.35 12.00 36.35
CA ILE A 423 3.73 11.59 36.68
C ILE A 423 4.38 12.61 37.61
N GLY A 424 4.24 13.90 37.33
CA GLY A 424 4.76 14.95 38.19
C GLY A 424 4.21 14.88 39.60
N LYS A 425 2.89 14.76 39.76
CA LYS A 425 2.23 14.67 41.08
C LYS A 425 2.66 13.46 41.89
N ASN A 426 2.90 12.33 41.23
CA ASN A 426 3.19 11.07 41.93
C ASN A 426 4.68 10.90 42.27
N ASN A 427 5.59 11.51 41.55
CA ASN A 427 7.03 11.21 41.67
C ASN A 427 7.86 12.35 42.24
N ASP A 428 7.52 13.60 41.94
CA ASP A 428 8.32 14.76 42.38
C ASP A 428 7.45 16.03 42.52
N PRO A 429 7.20 16.48 43.75
CA PRO A 429 6.45 17.71 44.01
C PRO A 429 7.07 18.96 43.35
N THR A 430 8.39 19.02 43.22
CA THR A 430 9.09 20.17 42.63
C THR A 430 8.80 20.24 41.12
N SER A 431 8.92 19.11 40.41
CA SER A 431 8.56 19.00 38.99
C SER A 431 7.07 19.24 38.76
N TYR A 432 6.21 18.78 39.68
CA TYR A 432 4.78 19.07 39.59
C TYR A 432 4.49 20.57 39.67
N ASN A 433 5.14 21.31 40.59
CA ASN A 433 5.00 22.75 40.66
C ASN A 433 5.44 23.48 39.41
N ILE A 434 6.49 22.99 38.72
CA ILE A 434 6.95 23.54 37.44
C ILE A 434 5.89 23.34 36.37
N ILE A 435 5.34 22.12 36.28
CA ILE A 435 4.28 21.76 35.32
C ILE A 435 3.03 22.61 35.59
N GLU A 436 2.58 22.66 36.85
CA GLU A 436 1.42 23.43 37.27
C GLU A 436 1.59 24.93 36.96
N SER A 437 2.76 25.50 37.26
CA SER A 437 3.10 26.90 36.94
C SER A 437 3.01 27.20 35.46
N LYS A 438 3.52 26.28 34.60
CA LYS A 438 3.41 26.38 33.15
C LYS A 438 1.98 26.35 32.68
N VAL A 439 1.15 25.47 33.24
CA VAL A 439 -0.28 25.38 32.93
C VAL A 439 -1.00 26.70 33.25
N TYR A 440 -0.67 27.35 34.38
CA TYR A 440 -1.25 28.66 34.73
C TYR A 440 -0.70 29.79 33.84
N GLU A 441 0.62 29.81 33.60
CA GLU A 441 1.27 30.82 32.74
C GLU A 441 0.66 30.85 31.33
N LEU A 442 0.33 29.71 30.75
CA LEU A 442 -0.17 29.57 29.41
C LEU A 442 -1.70 29.62 29.31
N ASP A 443 -2.40 29.95 30.41
CA ASP A 443 -3.85 30.11 30.50
C ASP A 443 -4.66 28.87 30.05
N ILE A 444 -4.10 27.68 30.29
CA ILE A 444 -4.67 26.42 29.84
C ILE A 444 -6.06 26.18 30.45
N LEU A 445 -6.27 26.64 31.69
CA LEU A 445 -7.56 26.43 32.36
C LEU A 445 -8.70 27.07 31.60
N ASN A 446 -8.49 28.28 31.05
CA ASN A 446 -9.50 28.93 30.21
C ASN A 446 -9.69 28.20 28.87
N GLU A 447 -8.61 27.71 28.26
CA GLU A 447 -8.72 26.92 27.04
C GLU A 447 -9.47 25.59 27.28
N LEU A 448 -9.14 24.84 28.33
CA LEU A 448 -9.87 23.62 28.69
C LEU A 448 -11.35 23.89 28.97
N LYS A 449 -11.67 25.04 29.60
CA LYS A 449 -13.02 25.51 29.79
C LYS A 449 -13.72 25.73 28.46
N ASN A 450 -13.13 26.50 27.54
CA ASN A 450 -13.69 26.77 26.22
C ASN A 450 -13.96 25.47 25.43
N PHE A 451 -13.05 24.51 25.48
CA PHE A 451 -13.26 23.20 24.86
C PHE A 451 -14.38 22.40 25.52
N SER A 452 -14.58 22.48 26.82
CA SER A 452 -15.65 21.78 27.53
C SER A 452 -17.04 22.23 27.09
N ILE A 453 -17.18 23.49 26.66
CA ILE A 453 -18.43 24.08 26.18
C ILE A 453 -18.64 23.81 24.69
N ASN A 454 -17.57 23.64 23.93
CA ASN A 454 -17.65 23.51 22.47
C ASN A 454 -18.38 22.22 22.06
N TYR A 455 -19.44 22.38 21.24
CA TYR A 455 -20.25 21.24 20.75
C TYR A 455 -19.51 20.31 19.81
N HIS A 456 -18.43 20.78 19.16
CA HIS A 456 -17.60 19.98 18.24
C HIS A 456 -16.60 19.08 18.94
N VAL A 457 -16.39 19.21 20.25
CA VAL A 457 -15.48 18.36 21.02
C VAL A 457 -16.17 17.06 21.39
N THR A 458 -15.50 15.93 21.15
CA THR A 458 -16.04 14.59 21.44
C THR A 458 -16.30 14.36 22.92
N GLY A 459 -17.22 13.46 23.26
CA GLY A 459 -17.51 13.09 24.65
C GLY A 459 -16.26 12.57 25.39
N ALA A 460 -15.39 11.83 24.69
CA ALA A 460 -14.13 11.33 25.26
C ALA A 460 -13.19 12.48 25.66
N ALA A 461 -13.00 13.47 24.78
CA ALA A 461 -12.18 14.66 25.09
C ALA A 461 -12.78 15.46 26.26
N LYS A 462 -14.10 15.67 26.31
CA LYS A 462 -14.78 16.33 27.42
C LYS A 462 -14.55 15.62 28.76
N ASN A 463 -14.66 14.29 28.77
CA ASN A 463 -14.37 13.49 29.97
C ASN A 463 -12.92 13.66 30.42
N LYS A 464 -11.96 13.65 29.49
CA LYS A 464 -10.54 13.84 29.80
C LYS A 464 -10.27 15.25 30.39
N ILE A 465 -10.90 16.29 29.80
CA ILE A 465 -10.84 17.66 30.36
C ILE A 465 -11.36 17.67 31.80
N LYS A 466 -12.50 17.04 32.03
CA LYS A 466 -13.08 16.91 33.38
C LYS A 466 -12.13 16.23 34.37
N ASP A 467 -11.48 15.14 33.93
CA ASP A 467 -10.50 14.43 34.77
C ASP A 467 -9.28 15.31 35.10
N ILE A 468 -8.79 16.08 34.15
CA ILE A 468 -7.65 17.02 34.35
C ILE A 468 -8.06 18.08 35.37
N LEU A 469 -9.20 18.73 35.19
CA LEU A 469 -9.66 19.82 36.03
C LEU A 469 -9.90 19.34 37.47
N ASN A 470 -10.56 18.19 37.63
CA ASN A 470 -10.88 17.62 38.95
C ASN A 470 -9.63 17.14 39.70
N ASN A 471 -8.79 16.34 39.05
CA ASN A 471 -7.71 15.61 39.72
C ASN A 471 -6.48 16.50 40.02
N TYR A 472 -6.28 17.58 39.23
CA TYR A 472 -5.07 18.38 39.31
C TYR A 472 -5.30 19.85 39.69
N PHE A 473 -6.49 20.39 39.44
CA PHE A 473 -6.80 21.80 39.70
C PHE A 473 -7.93 22.03 40.71
N GLY A 474 -8.50 20.94 41.27
CA GLY A 474 -9.50 21.03 42.33
C GLY A 474 -10.86 21.59 41.88
N ILE A 475 -11.12 21.61 40.55
CA ILE A 475 -12.37 22.14 39.99
C ILE A 475 -13.36 20.97 39.84
N GLY A 476 -14.14 20.74 40.92
CA GLY A 476 -15.03 19.58 41.04
C GLY A 476 -16.33 19.70 40.25
N ASP A 477 -16.85 20.90 40.07
CA ASP A 477 -18.08 21.17 39.33
C ASP A 477 -17.83 22.07 38.17
N ILE A 478 -17.75 21.44 36.96
CA ILE A 478 -17.51 22.17 35.73
C ILE A 478 -18.66 23.15 35.44
N GLU A 479 -19.91 22.79 35.74
CA GLU A 479 -21.06 23.66 35.52
C GLU A 479 -20.97 24.91 36.39
N GLN A 480 -20.56 24.77 37.63
CA GLN A 480 -20.33 25.88 38.57
C GLN A 480 -19.12 26.73 38.09
N PHE A 481 -18.05 26.10 37.63
CA PHE A 481 -16.87 26.78 37.08
C PHE A 481 -17.19 27.52 35.78
N LEU A 482 -18.07 26.97 34.94
CA LEU A 482 -18.56 27.60 33.72
C LEU A 482 -19.41 28.83 33.96
N ASN A 483 -20.21 28.80 35.04
CA ASN A 483 -21.17 29.87 35.38
C ASN A 483 -20.51 31.03 36.17
N SER A 484 -19.46 30.75 36.96
CA SER A 484 -18.82 31.76 37.83
C SER A 484 -18.12 32.91 37.10
N ASN A 485 -17.82 32.77 35.78
CA ASN A 485 -17.17 33.81 34.97
C ASN A 485 -18.14 34.56 34.05
N ASN A 486 -19.42 34.20 33.98
CA ASN A 486 -20.44 34.98 33.28
C ASN A 486 -20.97 36.19 34.08
N GLU A 487 -20.55 36.32 35.33
CA GLU A 487 -20.92 37.45 36.19
C GLU A 487 -19.87 38.58 36.24
N VAL A 488 -18.76 38.50 35.45
CA VAL A 488 -17.66 39.46 35.46
C VAL A 488 -17.47 40.17 34.08
N ASN A 489 -18.48 40.17 33.22
CA ASN A 489 -18.51 41.03 32.02
C ASN A 489 -19.78 41.88 31.96
#